data_7efe5f48ab5ccf42f6ad7874e0bed622
#
_entry.id   7efe5f48ab5ccf42f6ad7874e0bed622
#
_cell.length_a   1.000
_cell.length_b   1.000
_cell.length_c   1.000
_cell.angle_alpha   90.00
_cell.angle_beta   90.00
_cell.angle_gamma   90.00
#
_symmetry.space_group_name_H-M   'P 1'
#
loop_
_entity.id
_entity.type
_entity.pdbx_description
1 polymer ?
#
loop_
_entity_poly.entity_id
_entity_poly.type
_entity_poly.pdbx_seq_one_letter_code
_entity_poly.pdbx_strand_id
1 'polypeptide(L)'
;MTGEEKGPLECVAFLLVKAAHVLAEKRKLTKTLVPGALALPGGHMEDGEQPEDALQRELREELGVIASRVAYVCTLLHRAEEVRKIHYFAVENWEGEILNHEAEALLWLSFDELGHLRSGHRQGRGPRVSPPPSEGT
;
A
#
# COMPACT_ATOMS: atom_id res chain seq x y z
N MET A 1 -32.44 9.06 -8.83
CA MET A 1 -32.01 9.08 -8.77
C MET A 1 -31.30 8.99 -8.57
N THR A 2 -31.21 8.93 -8.68
CA THR A 2 -30.65 9.09 -8.68
C THR A 2 -29.54 9.11 -8.46
N GLY A 3 -29.25 9.42 -8.81
CA GLY A 3 -27.94 9.75 -8.81
C GLY A 3 -27.18 9.05 -7.81
N GLU A 4 -27.62 8.33 -7.18
CA GLU A 4 -26.98 7.74 -6.25
C GLU A 4 -26.18 6.70 -6.68
N GLU A 5 -26.04 6.42 -7.81
CA GLU A 5 -25.24 5.46 -8.25
C GLU A 5 -23.88 5.92 -8.06
N LYS A 6 -23.18 5.65 -7.10
CA LYS A 6 -21.86 6.00 -6.96
C LYS A 6 -21.02 5.01 -7.58
N GLY A 7 -20.05 5.35 -8.26
CA GLY A 7 -19.10 4.43 -8.82
C GLY A 7 -18.29 3.79 -7.74
N PRO A 8 -17.32 2.99 -8.07
CA PRO A 8 -16.47 2.37 -7.08
C PRO A 8 -15.68 3.40 -6.31
N LEU A 9 -15.26 3.04 -5.14
CA LEU A 9 -14.41 3.92 -4.37
C LEU A 9 -13.05 3.94 -5.03
N GLU A 10 -12.52 5.11 -5.27
CA GLU A 10 -11.21 5.23 -5.91
C GLU A 10 -10.14 5.25 -4.85
N CYS A 11 -9.12 4.44 -5.04
CA CYS A 11 -8.02 4.33 -4.08
C CYS A 11 -6.70 4.29 -4.78
N VAL A 12 -5.62 4.56 -4.07
CA VAL A 12 -4.28 4.35 -4.59
C VAL A 12 -3.55 3.40 -3.65
N ALA A 13 -2.64 2.65 -4.20
CA ALA A 13 -1.77 1.80 -3.39
C ALA A 13 -0.38 1.93 -3.96
N PHE A 14 0.63 1.85 -3.13
CA PHE A 14 1.98 2.05 -3.60
C PHE A 14 2.90 0.93 -3.20
N LEU A 15 3.80 0.59 -4.11
CA LEU A 15 4.80 -0.39 -3.85
C LEU A 15 6.11 0.35 -3.75
N LEU A 16 6.59 0.57 -2.55
CA LEU A 16 7.91 1.14 -2.39
C LEU A 16 8.88 0.00 -2.58
N VAL A 17 9.72 0.09 -3.56
CA VAL A 17 10.59 -0.99 -3.93
C VAL A 17 12.04 -0.64 -3.69
N LYS A 18 12.76 -1.51 -3.03
CA LYS A 18 14.16 -1.29 -2.78
C LYS A 18 14.85 -2.63 -2.62
N ALA A 19 15.90 -2.87 -3.35
CA ALA A 19 16.71 -4.09 -3.24
C ALA A 19 15.84 -5.36 -3.30
N ALA A 20 14.93 -5.41 -4.25
CA ALA A 20 14.05 -6.55 -4.47
C ALA A 20 13.12 -6.83 -3.29
N HIS A 21 12.81 -5.80 -2.53
CA HIS A 21 11.85 -5.90 -1.45
C HIS A 21 10.76 -4.85 -1.65
N VAL A 22 9.61 -5.09 -1.08
CA VAL A 22 8.49 -4.17 -1.15
C VAL A 22 8.03 -3.89 0.25
N LEU A 23 7.67 -2.66 0.52
CA LEU A 23 7.19 -2.28 1.84
C LEU A 23 5.73 -2.68 1.99
N ALA A 24 5.41 -3.39 3.03
CA ALA A 24 4.04 -3.76 3.34
C ALA A 24 3.70 -3.26 4.73
N GLU A 25 2.43 -3.11 5.01
CA GLU A 25 2.02 -2.69 6.32
C GLU A 25 1.18 -3.75 6.98
N LYS A 26 1.30 -3.85 8.28
CA LYS A 26 0.44 -4.70 9.05
C LYS A 26 -0.64 -3.80 9.56
N ARG A 27 -1.89 -4.08 9.24
CA ARG A 27 -2.97 -3.18 9.57
C ARG A 27 -3.32 -3.27 11.03
N LYS A 28 -3.70 -2.16 11.62
CA LYS A 28 -4.05 -2.14 13.02
C LYS A 28 -5.29 -3.00 13.26
N LEU A 29 -5.39 -3.55 14.43
CA LEU A 29 -6.52 -4.36 14.77
C LEU A 29 -7.82 -3.59 14.74
N THR A 30 -7.75 -2.28 14.85
CA THR A 30 -8.95 -1.47 14.84
C THR A 30 -9.47 -1.25 13.43
N LYS A 31 -8.72 -1.60 12.41
CA LYS A 31 -9.21 -1.42 11.06
C LYS A 31 -10.25 -2.46 10.79
N THR A 32 -11.18 -2.12 9.96
CA THR A 32 -12.26 -2.95 9.80
C THR A 32 -12.08 -4.19 9.09
N LEU A 33 -12.11 -4.31 7.94
CA LEU A 33 -12.26 -5.52 7.27
C LEU A 33 -11.28 -6.62 7.58
N VAL A 34 -10.06 -6.39 7.61
CA VAL A 34 -9.08 -7.43 7.82
C VAL A 34 -8.06 -6.97 8.82
N PRO A 35 -8.41 -6.86 10.05
CA PRO A 35 -7.48 -6.35 11.04
C PRO A 35 -6.29 -7.28 11.17
N GLY A 36 -5.13 -6.73 11.28
CA GLY A 36 -3.93 -7.51 11.43
C GLY A 36 -3.37 -8.08 10.15
N ALA A 37 -4.04 -7.89 9.03
CA ALA A 37 -3.56 -8.42 7.79
C ALA A 37 -2.46 -7.57 7.20
N LEU A 38 -1.67 -8.15 6.34
CA LEU A 38 -0.65 -7.40 5.64
C LEU A 38 -1.24 -6.85 4.35
N ALA A 39 -0.85 -5.67 4.00
CA ALA A 39 -1.36 -5.01 2.81
C ALA A 39 -0.34 -4.05 2.29
N LEU A 40 -0.52 -3.58 1.07
CA LEU A 40 0.30 -2.50 0.57
C LEU A 40 -0.24 -1.21 1.15
N PRO A 41 0.62 -0.27 1.47
CA PRO A 41 0.14 1.01 1.95
C PRO A 41 -0.65 1.73 0.86
N GLY A 42 -1.59 2.52 1.24
CA GLY A 42 -2.39 3.27 0.30
C GLY A 42 -3.55 3.92 1.00
N GLY A 43 -4.47 4.47 0.24
CA GLY A 43 -5.62 5.11 0.83
C GLY A 43 -6.61 5.56 -0.20
N HIS A 44 -7.65 6.22 0.26
CA HIS A 44 -8.71 6.67 -0.61
C HIS A 44 -8.37 7.98 -1.29
N MET A 45 -8.79 8.13 -2.52
CA MET A 45 -8.63 9.39 -3.21
C MET A 45 -9.72 10.33 -2.77
N GLU A 46 -9.42 11.60 -2.77
CA GLU A 46 -10.40 12.60 -2.42
C GLU A 46 -11.09 13.07 -3.68
N ASP A 47 -12.27 13.67 -3.55
CA ASP A 47 -13.01 14.10 -4.70
C ASP A 47 -12.21 15.03 -5.54
N GLY A 48 -12.15 14.75 -6.82
CA GLY A 48 -11.43 15.61 -7.74
C GLY A 48 -9.93 15.41 -7.78
N GLU A 49 -9.43 14.50 -6.98
CA GLU A 49 -7.99 14.29 -6.92
C GLU A 49 -7.55 13.38 -8.05
N GLN A 50 -6.40 13.64 -8.63
CA GLN A 50 -5.86 12.73 -9.61
C GLN A 50 -5.08 11.64 -8.87
N PRO A 51 -4.94 10.46 -9.45
CA PRO A 51 -4.25 9.38 -8.74
C PRO A 51 -2.84 9.74 -8.30
N GLU A 52 -2.09 10.45 -9.13
CA GLU A 52 -0.73 10.81 -8.75
C GLU A 52 -0.70 11.77 -7.58
N ASP A 53 -1.69 12.63 -7.49
CA ASP A 53 -1.73 13.57 -6.38
C ASP A 53 -2.12 12.84 -5.10
N ALA A 54 -3.04 11.90 -5.23
CA ALA A 54 -3.43 11.10 -4.08
C ALA A 54 -2.24 10.28 -3.59
N LEU A 55 -1.45 9.76 -4.52
CA LEU A 55 -0.28 9.00 -4.15
C LEU A 55 0.67 9.84 -3.30
N GLN A 56 0.98 11.04 -3.71
CA GLN A 56 1.92 11.88 -2.96
C GLN A 56 1.33 12.26 -1.61
N ARG A 57 0.05 12.57 -1.58
CA ARG A 57 -0.56 12.96 -0.32
C ARG A 57 -0.56 11.80 0.67
N GLU A 58 -0.94 10.60 0.19
CA GLU A 58 -0.98 9.45 1.07
C GLU A 58 0.43 9.03 1.51
N LEU A 59 1.41 9.15 0.65
CA LEU A 59 2.77 8.83 1.04
C LEU A 59 3.21 9.74 2.17
N ARG A 60 2.86 11.01 2.06
CA ARG A 60 3.26 11.91 3.11
C ARG A 60 2.51 11.63 4.38
N GLU A 61 1.22 11.36 4.29
CA GLU A 61 0.43 11.12 5.49
C GLU A 61 0.81 9.82 6.19
N GLU A 62 1.07 8.79 5.43
CA GLU A 62 1.35 7.51 6.05
C GLU A 62 2.81 7.26 6.34
N LEU A 63 3.69 7.70 5.50
CA LEU A 63 5.09 7.36 5.62
C LEU A 63 6.04 8.54 5.73
N GLY A 64 5.53 9.74 5.52
CA GLY A 64 6.35 10.93 5.68
C GLY A 64 7.36 11.16 4.57
N VAL A 65 7.15 10.59 3.39
CA VAL A 65 8.11 10.73 2.31
C VAL A 65 7.45 11.30 1.08
N ILE A 66 8.25 11.75 0.13
CA ILE A 66 7.78 12.28 -1.13
C ILE A 66 8.40 11.44 -2.22
N ALA A 67 7.58 10.94 -3.13
CA ALA A 67 8.11 10.11 -4.20
C ALA A 67 8.79 10.96 -5.24
N SER A 68 9.97 10.57 -5.65
CA SER A 68 10.68 11.27 -6.68
C SER A 68 10.75 10.47 -7.97
N ARG A 69 10.42 9.20 -7.95
CA ARG A 69 10.37 8.41 -9.16
C ARG A 69 9.25 7.42 -9.04
N VAL A 70 8.24 7.55 -9.86
CA VAL A 70 7.04 6.77 -9.77
C VAL A 70 6.69 6.17 -11.12
N ALA A 71 6.21 4.96 -11.13
CA ALA A 71 5.73 4.32 -12.34
C ALA A 71 4.35 3.74 -12.10
N TYR A 72 3.44 4.00 -12.99
CA TYR A 72 2.11 3.44 -12.87
C TYR A 72 2.20 1.95 -13.21
N VAL A 73 1.54 1.14 -12.43
CA VAL A 73 1.57 -0.29 -12.64
C VAL A 73 0.27 -0.79 -13.27
N CYS A 74 -0.82 -0.62 -12.59
CA CYS A 74 -2.10 -1.10 -13.09
C CYS A 74 -3.24 -0.57 -12.24
N THR A 75 -4.45 -0.78 -12.70
CA THR A 75 -5.63 -0.44 -11.93
C THR A 75 -6.48 -1.70 -11.85
N LEU A 76 -6.89 -2.06 -10.67
CA LEU A 76 -7.70 -3.25 -10.48
C LEU A 76 -8.95 -2.94 -9.72
N LEU A 77 -10.01 -3.68 -9.98
CA LEU A 77 -11.21 -3.59 -9.20
C LEU A 77 -11.17 -4.69 -8.16
N HIS A 78 -11.42 -4.28 -6.93
CA HIS A 78 -11.40 -5.23 -5.84
C HIS A 78 -12.80 -5.29 -5.27
N ARG A 79 -13.43 -6.45 -5.29
CA ARG A 79 -14.74 -6.57 -4.79
C ARG A 79 -14.76 -7.11 -3.41
N ALA A 80 -15.28 -6.37 -2.49
CA ALA A 80 -15.40 -6.79 -1.12
C ALA A 80 -16.77 -6.34 -0.71
N GLU A 81 -16.95 -5.70 0.40
CA GLU A 81 -18.23 -5.22 0.77
C GLU A 81 -18.62 -4.12 -0.16
N GLU A 82 -17.67 -3.43 -0.71
CA GLU A 82 -17.95 -2.43 -1.69
C GLU A 82 -16.87 -2.57 -2.74
N VAL A 83 -17.09 -2.10 -3.92
CA VAL A 83 -16.13 -2.21 -4.98
C VAL A 83 -15.12 -1.10 -4.87
N ARG A 84 -13.86 -1.42 -4.93
CA ARG A 84 -12.80 -0.43 -4.89
C ARG A 84 -12.02 -0.49 -6.17
N LYS A 85 -11.71 0.67 -6.71
CA LYS A 85 -10.91 0.76 -7.90
C LYS A 85 -9.56 1.24 -7.44
N ILE A 86 -8.57 0.40 -7.50
CA ILE A 86 -7.28 0.71 -6.91
C ILE A 86 -6.23 0.92 -7.97
N HIS A 87 -5.60 2.09 -7.93
CA HIS A 87 -4.55 2.43 -8.87
C HIS A 87 -3.23 2.13 -8.19
N TYR A 88 -2.44 1.24 -8.77
CA TYR A 88 -1.19 0.82 -8.17
C TYR A 88 -0.01 1.50 -8.82
N PHE A 89 0.88 2.02 -8.00
CA PHE A 89 2.07 2.68 -8.47
C PHE A 89 3.31 2.12 -7.80
N ALA A 90 4.38 1.98 -8.54
CA ALA A 90 5.65 1.57 -7.96
C ALA A 90 6.43 2.83 -7.67
N VAL A 91 6.97 2.95 -6.47
CA VAL A 91 7.76 4.10 -6.06
C VAL A 91 9.18 3.61 -5.95
N GLU A 92 10.01 4.02 -6.88
CA GLU A 92 11.36 3.54 -6.93
C GLU A 92 12.35 4.42 -6.22
N ASN A 93 12.04 5.68 -6.07
CA ASN A 93 12.89 6.56 -5.32
C ASN A 93 12.04 7.53 -4.55
N TRP A 94 12.47 7.91 -3.39
CA TRP A 94 11.74 8.87 -2.57
C TRP A 94 12.70 9.68 -1.75
N GLU A 95 12.23 10.80 -1.24
CA GLU A 95 13.00 11.65 -0.39
C GLU A 95 12.44 11.61 1.00
N GLY A 96 13.26 11.61 1.98
CA GLY A 96 12.83 11.57 3.35
C GLY A 96 13.03 10.18 3.95
N GLU A 97 12.88 10.10 5.23
CA GLU A 97 13.05 8.86 5.91
C GLU A 97 11.68 8.26 6.17
N ILE A 98 11.49 7.00 5.87
CA ILE A 98 10.21 6.36 6.07
C ILE A 98 9.87 6.30 7.53
N LEU A 99 8.71 6.85 7.88
CA LEU A 99 8.21 6.83 9.22
C LEU A 99 6.87 6.13 9.22
N ASN A 100 6.51 5.49 10.29
CA ASN A 100 5.25 4.80 10.37
C ASN A 100 4.26 5.67 11.10
N HIS A 101 3.36 6.32 10.37
CA HIS A 101 2.39 7.18 11.00
C HIS A 101 1.05 6.50 11.24
N GLU A 102 0.76 5.42 10.57
CA GLU A 102 -0.57 4.85 10.65
C GLU A 102 -0.68 3.35 10.84
N ALA A 103 0.30 2.60 10.51
CA ALA A 103 0.15 1.15 10.56
C ALA A 103 0.60 0.57 11.87
N GLU A 104 0.22 -0.63 12.14
CA GLU A 104 0.68 -1.32 13.32
C GLU A 104 2.16 -1.57 13.15
N ALA A 105 2.60 -1.95 12.00
CA ALA A 105 4.01 -2.19 11.73
C ALA A 105 4.26 -2.09 10.24
N LEU A 106 5.48 -1.78 9.86
CA LEU A 106 5.90 -1.78 8.47
C LEU A 106 6.94 -2.88 8.30
N LEU A 107 6.82 -3.61 7.20
CA LEU A 107 7.71 -4.72 6.95
C LEU A 107 8.24 -4.66 5.54
N TRP A 108 9.50 -4.97 5.35
CA TRP A 108 10.04 -5.10 4.02
C TRP A 108 10.01 -6.59 3.67
N LEU A 109 9.28 -6.91 2.62
CA LEU A 109 9.13 -8.29 2.22
C LEU A 109 9.82 -8.50 0.90
N SER A 110 10.55 -9.58 0.75
CA SER A 110 11.19 -9.88 -0.50
C SER A 110 10.11 -10.27 -1.51
N PHE A 111 10.41 -10.18 -2.77
CA PHE A 111 9.45 -10.56 -3.78
C PHE A 111 9.01 -12.01 -3.59
N ASP A 112 9.91 -12.86 -3.09
CA ASP A 112 9.56 -14.21 -2.85
C ASP A 112 8.55 -14.32 -1.72
N GLU A 113 8.75 -13.58 -0.67
CA GLU A 113 7.81 -13.60 0.45
C GLU A 113 6.44 -13.08 0.02
N LEU A 114 6.41 -12.13 -0.90
CA LEU A 114 5.15 -11.64 -1.37
C LEU A 114 4.37 -12.72 -2.07
N GLY A 115 5.02 -13.56 -2.82
CA GLY A 115 4.34 -14.62 -3.49
C GLY A 115 3.68 -15.56 -2.51
N HIS A 116 4.29 -15.77 -1.36
CA HIS A 116 3.68 -16.63 -0.39
C HIS A 116 2.48 -15.98 0.27
N LEU A 117 2.49 -14.71 0.43
CA LEU A 117 1.38 -14.07 1.05
C LEU A 117 0.14 -14.16 0.26
N ARG A 118 0.23 -14.21 -1.07
CA ARG A 118 -0.91 -14.22 -1.82
C ARG A 118 -1.74 -15.38 -1.57
N SER A 119 -1.28 -16.46 -1.14
CA SER A 119 -2.09 -17.58 -0.99
C SER A 119 -2.94 -17.46 0.22
N GLY A 120 -2.61 -16.57 1.05
CA GLY A 120 -3.48 -16.32 2.07
C GLY A 120 -3.50 -17.20 3.18
N HIS A 121 -2.71 -18.14 3.29
CA HIS A 121 -2.77 -18.84 4.40
C HIS A 121 -1.58 -19.11 5.02
N ARG A 122 -0.87 -18.32 5.46
CA ARG A 122 0.22 -18.57 6.19
C ARG A 122 -0.21 -18.96 7.47
N GLN A 123 -0.14 -20.04 7.83
CA GLN A 123 -0.58 -20.40 8.99
C GLN A 123 0.38 -20.29 10.01
N GLY A 124 0.13 -19.99 11.00
CA GLY A 124 1.05 -20.08 12.01
C GLY A 124 2.07 -19.13 12.18
N ARG A 125 2.76 -18.69 11.28
CA ARG A 125 3.70 -17.78 11.55
C ARG A 125 3.58 -16.73 10.65
N GLY A 126 3.48 -15.62 11.00
CA GLY A 126 3.46 -14.49 10.15
C GLY A 126 4.79 -14.27 9.60
N PRO A 127 4.93 -13.35 8.74
CA PRO A 127 6.18 -13.05 8.15
C PRO A 127 7.08 -12.48 9.17
N ARG A 128 8.37 -12.70 9.05
CA ARG A 128 9.23 -12.20 9.96
C ARG A 128 9.47 -10.78 9.72
N VAL A 129 9.57 -9.97 10.69
CA VAL A 129 9.89 -8.57 10.54
C VAL A 129 11.32 -8.51 10.13
N SER A 130 11.62 -7.87 9.06
CA SER A 130 12.99 -7.76 8.67
C SER A 130 13.38 -6.34 8.56
N PRO A 131 14.61 -6.01 8.74
CA PRO A 131 15.06 -4.66 8.61
C PRO A 131 14.96 -4.19 7.19
N PRO A 132 14.92 -2.91 6.94
CA PRO A 132 14.89 -2.43 5.57
C PRO A 132 16.14 -2.86 4.82
N PRO A 133 16.05 -3.02 3.53
CA PRO A 133 17.22 -3.41 2.76
C PRO A 133 18.29 -2.35 2.80
N SER A 134 19.52 -2.80 2.60
CA SER A 134 20.56 -1.86 2.68
C SER A 134 20.56 -0.95 1.54
N GLU A 135 21.12 0.21 1.68
CA GLU A 135 21.08 1.13 0.68
C GLU A 135 21.99 0.83 -0.30
N GLY A 136 22.72 1.10 -0.58
CA GLY A 136 23.63 0.81 -1.50
C GLY A 136 23.38 0.11 -2.57
N THR A 137 22.80 -0.28 -2.88
CA THR A 137 22.72 -1.01 -3.99
C THR A 137 22.44 -0.56 -4.96
#